data_a97e5844c44d2c2f8d760269f2d78780
#
_entry.id   a97e5844c44d2c2f8d760269f2d78780
#
_cell.length_a   1.000
_cell.length_b   1.000
_cell.length_c   1.000
_cell.angle_alpha   90.00
_cell.angle_beta   90.00
_cell.angle_gamma   90.00
#
_symmetry.space_group_name_H-M   'P 1'
#
loop_
_entity.id
_entity.type
_entity.pdbx_description
1 polymer ?
#
loop_
_entity_poly.entity_id
_entity_poly.type
_entity_poly.pdbx_seq_one_letter_code
_entity_poly.pdbx_strand_id
1 'polypeptide(L)'
;MTRILVLFHSWTGSAYRLAEGVAAGAREVDGCEVELKQVPEVVSDAVLKRAGALEPRKEFAQVPVATIDELPSYHGFAFGTPTRFGCMSSTMRSFLDQTGHFYAEGKLIGRVGTVFCSTGSGGGM
;
A
#
# COMPACT_ATOMS: atom_id res chain seq x y z
N MET A 1 -4.41 -3.06 22.00
CA MET A 1 -3.20 -2.88 21.17
C MET A 1 -3.55 -2.10 19.92
N THR A 2 -2.70 -1.18 19.54
CA THR A 2 -2.91 -0.38 18.33
C THR A 2 -2.51 -1.18 17.10
N ARG A 3 -3.40 -1.31 16.14
CA ARG A 3 -3.15 -2.06 14.90
C ARG A 3 -2.87 -1.10 13.76
N ILE A 4 -1.74 -1.29 13.10
CA ILE A 4 -1.28 -0.46 11.98
C ILE A 4 -1.18 -1.35 10.74
N LEU A 5 -1.73 -0.85 9.62
CA LEU A 5 -1.58 -1.49 8.33
C LEU A 5 -0.61 -0.69 7.47
N VAL A 6 0.47 -1.34 7.01
CA VAL A 6 1.34 -0.80 5.98
C VAL A 6 0.91 -1.46 4.67
N LEU A 7 0.31 -0.66 3.80
CA LEU A 7 -0.29 -1.13 2.55
C LEU A 7 0.44 -0.52 1.37
N PHE A 8 0.88 -1.34 0.43
CA PHE A 8 1.68 -0.85 -0.68
C PHE A 8 1.24 -1.42 -2.02
N HIS A 9 1.58 -0.69 -3.06
CA HIS A 9 1.62 -1.16 -4.44
C HIS A 9 3.04 -1.01 -4.96
N SER A 10 3.55 -2.01 -5.65
CA SER A 10 4.91 -1.96 -6.21
C SER A 10 4.96 -2.76 -7.50
N TRP A 11 5.78 -2.31 -8.45
CA TRP A 11 6.08 -3.05 -9.67
C TRP A 11 7.51 -3.59 -9.66
N THR A 12 8.48 -2.72 -9.36
CA THR A 12 9.90 -3.08 -9.46
C THR A 12 10.55 -3.39 -8.11
N GLY A 13 9.79 -3.27 -7.03
CA GLY A 13 10.25 -3.58 -5.69
C GLY A 13 10.63 -2.37 -4.85
N SER A 14 10.75 -1.16 -5.43
CA SER A 14 11.17 0.02 -4.68
C SER A 14 10.16 0.40 -3.59
N ALA A 15 8.86 0.47 -3.94
CA ALA A 15 7.82 0.77 -2.96
C ALA A 15 7.71 -0.35 -1.92
N TYR A 16 7.91 -1.60 -2.33
CA TYR A 16 7.93 -2.73 -1.39
C TYR A 16 9.05 -2.59 -0.36
N ARG A 17 10.27 -2.26 -0.80
CA ARG A 17 11.40 -2.10 0.12
C ARG A 17 11.19 -0.93 1.08
N LEU A 18 10.59 0.16 0.61
CA LEU A 18 10.19 1.25 1.49
C LEU A 18 9.15 0.79 2.51
N ALA A 19 8.16 0.02 2.05
CA ALA A 19 7.11 -0.50 2.93
C ALA A 19 7.70 -1.40 4.03
N GLU A 20 8.69 -2.22 3.71
CA GLU A 20 9.40 -3.03 4.72
C GLU A 20 10.04 -2.13 5.77
N GLY A 21 10.71 -1.05 5.35
CA GLY A 21 11.32 -0.10 6.27
C GLY A 21 10.31 0.60 7.16
N VAL A 22 9.19 1.02 6.58
CA VAL A 22 8.11 1.67 7.34
C VAL A 22 7.51 0.69 8.36
N ALA A 23 7.27 -0.55 7.96
CA ALA A 23 6.75 -1.57 8.87
C ALA A 23 7.74 -1.86 10.00
N ALA A 24 9.02 -1.96 9.69
CA ALA A 24 10.05 -2.20 10.71
C ALA A 24 10.11 -1.06 11.74
N GLY A 25 10.05 0.19 11.27
CA GLY A 25 10.01 1.35 12.16
C GLY A 25 8.78 1.37 13.05
N ALA A 26 7.63 1.06 12.48
CA ALA A 26 6.38 1.03 13.25
C ALA A 26 6.41 -0.06 14.32
N ARG A 27 7.04 -1.20 14.04
CA ARG A 27 7.16 -2.30 15.00
C ARG A 27 8.05 -1.98 16.19
N GLU A 28 8.88 -0.96 16.10
CA GLU A 28 9.70 -0.51 17.22
C GLU A 28 8.89 0.23 18.29
N VAL A 29 7.67 0.63 17.98
CA VAL A 29 6.81 1.34 18.93
C VAL A 29 6.06 0.33 19.79
N ASP A 30 6.25 0.42 21.11
CA ASP A 30 5.57 -0.47 22.04
C ASP A 30 4.05 -0.32 21.94
N GLY A 31 3.34 -1.44 22.00
CA GLY A 31 1.88 -1.43 21.94
C GLY A 31 1.32 -1.38 20.53
N CYS A 32 2.17 -1.41 19.49
CA CYS A 32 1.72 -1.46 18.10
C CYS A 32 1.87 -2.86 17.51
N GLU A 33 0.83 -3.31 16.85
CA GLU A 33 0.83 -4.52 16.03
C GLU A 33 0.78 -4.07 14.57
N VAL A 34 1.76 -4.47 13.76
CA VAL A 34 1.93 -3.98 12.39
C VAL A 34 1.77 -5.12 11.40
N GLU A 35 0.90 -4.93 10.43
CA GLU A 35 0.72 -5.86 9.32
C GLU A 35 1.17 -5.19 8.03
N LEU A 36 1.93 -5.92 7.22
CA LEU A 36 2.37 -5.49 5.90
C LEU A 36 1.58 -6.26 4.85
N LYS A 37 0.88 -5.54 3.99
CA LYS A 37 0.06 -6.14 2.94
C LYS A 37 0.19 -5.35 1.64
N GLN A 38 -0.13 -6.01 0.53
CA GLN A 38 -0.13 -5.35 -0.77
C GLN A 38 -1.56 -5.24 -1.30
N VAL A 39 -1.79 -4.23 -2.15
CA VAL A 39 -3.07 -4.09 -2.84
C VAL A 39 -3.18 -5.13 -3.96
N PRO A 40 -4.41 -5.59 -4.29
CA PRO A 40 -4.60 -6.48 -5.43
C PRO A 40 -4.16 -5.78 -6.72
N GLU A 41 -3.33 -6.44 -7.54
CA GLU A 41 -2.88 -5.87 -8.81
C GLU A 41 -4.02 -5.90 -9.83
N VAL A 42 -4.28 -4.77 -10.47
CA VAL A 42 -5.34 -4.67 -11.48
C VAL A 42 -4.82 -4.77 -12.91
N VAL A 43 -3.49 -4.67 -13.09
CA VAL A 43 -2.85 -4.74 -14.40
C VAL A 43 -2.57 -6.19 -14.76
N SER A 44 -2.85 -6.58 -16.01
CA SER A 44 -2.64 -7.96 -16.46
C SER A 44 -1.17 -8.36 -16.49
N ASP A 45 -0.91 -9.67 -16.37
CA ASP A 45 0.45 -10.18 -16.44
C ASP A 45 1.15 -9.84 -17.76
N ALA A 46 0.41 -9.80 -18.86
CA ALA A 46 0.99 -9.42 -20.16
C ALA A 46 1.53 -7.99 -20.13
N VAL A 47 0.82 -7.07 -19.53
CA VAL A 47 1.26 -5.67 -19.41
C VAL A 47 2.43 -5.57 -18.42
N LEU A 48 2.37 -6.29 -17.29
CA LEU A 48 3.47 -6.33 -16.33
C LEU A 48 4.75 -6.84 -16.96
N LYS A 49 4.64 -7.89 -17.78
CA LYS A 49 5.79 -8.47 -18.48
C LYS A 49 6.41 -7.46 -19.44
N ARG A 50 5.59 -6.75 -20.22
CA ARG A 50 6.08 -5.71 -21.14
C ARG A 50 6.76 -4.57 -20.41
N ALA A 51 6.28 -4.21 -19.24
CA ALA A 51 6.85 -3.15 -18.42
C ALA A 51 8.08 -3.59 -17.63
N GLY A 52 8.47 -4.88 -17.71
CA GLY A 52 9.59 -5.40 -16.95
C GLY A 52 9.30 -5.59 -15.48
N ALA A 53 8.03 -5.65 -15.10
CA ALA A 53 7.62 -5.74 -13.70
C ALA A 53 7.32 -7.15 -13.21
N LEU A 54 7.13 -8.11 -14.13
CA LEU A 54 6.68 -9.46 -13.73
C LEU A 54 7.71 -10.17 -12.84
N GLU A 55 8.98 -10.15 -13.23
CA GLU A 55 10.05 -10.80 -12.46
C GLU A 55 10.31 -10.10 -11.11
N PRO A 56 10.45 -8.75 -11.06
CA PRO A 56 10.67 -8.09 -9.77
C PRO A 56 9.55 -8.33 -8.76
N ARG A 57 8.31 -8.53 -9.21
CA ARG A 57 7.19 -8.77 -8.31
C ARG A 57 7.30 -10.09 -7.54
N LYS A 58 8.12 -11.02 -8.00
CA LYS A 58 8.34 -12.29 -7.30
C LYS A 58 8.99 -12.08 -5.92
N GLU A 59 9.71 -10.97 -5.72
CA GLU A 59 10.34 -10.63 -4.44
C GLU A 59 9.32 -10.49 -3.32
N PHE A 60 8.11 -10.04 -3.64
CA PHE A 60 7.07 -9.81 -2.64
C PHE A 60 5.77 -10.58 -2.91
N ALA A 61 5.83 -11.61 -3.74
CA ALA A 61 4.66 -12.40 -4.10
C ALA A 61 4.00 -13.07 -2.88
N GLN A 62 4.78 -13.37 -1.83
CA GLN A 62 4.29 -14.01 -0.62
C GLN A 62 3.63 -13.03 0.35
N VAL A 63 3.74 -11.73 0.14
CA VAL A 63 3.11 -10.75 1.02
C VAL A 63 1.59 -10.84 0.87
N PRO A 64 0.83 -10.93 1.98
CA PRO A 64 -0.63 -11.05 1.88
C PRO A 64 -1.26 -9.89 1.13
N VAL A 65 -2.33 -10.19 0.40
CA VAL A 65 -3.11 -9.20 -0.34
C VAL A 65 -4.22 -8.68 0.57
N ALA A 66 -4.33 -7.36 0.69
CA ALA A 66 -5.34 -6.73 1.53
C ALA A 66 -6.72 -6.80 0.90
N THR A 67 -7.75 -6.79 1.74
CA THR A 67 -9.14 -6.65 1.32
C THR A 67 -9.69 -5.32 1.85
N ILE A 68 -10.68 -4.78 1.16
CA ILE A 68 -11.31 -3.53 1.59
C ILE A 68 -11.98 -3.70 2.95
N ASP A 69 -12.63 -4.84 3.18
CA ASP A 69 -13.44 -5.04 4.38
C ASP A 69 -12.62 -5.09 5.67
N GLU A 70 -11.33 -5.33 5.59
CA GLU A 70 -10.49 -5.36 6.80
C GLU A 70 -10.09 -3.95 7.29
N LEU A 71 -10.22 -2.91 6.46
CA LEU A 71 -9.72 -1.58 6.79
C LEU A 71 -10.26 -1.02 8.11
N PRO A 72 -11.55 -1.13 8.43
CA PRO A 72 -12.04 -0.60 9.70
C PRO A 72 -11.44 -1.25 10.95
N SER A 73 -10.78 -2.39 10.81
CA SER A 73 -10.16 -3.08 11.94
C SER A 73 -8.81 -2.48 12.36
N TYR A 74 -8.25 -1.56 11.57
CA TYR A 74 -6.98 -0.91 11.87
C TYR A 74 -7.20 0.48 12.45
N HIS A 75 -6.26 0.91 13.29
CA HIS A 75 -6.26 2.23 13.90
C HIS A 75 -5.46 3.24 13.09
N GLY A 76 -4.49 2.78 12.31
CA GLY A 76 -3.66 3.63 11.48
C GLY A 76 -3.22 2.95 10.21
N PHE A 77 -2.88 3.76 9.22
CA PHE A 77 -2.50 3.29 7.89
C PHE A 77 -1.27 4.04 7.40
N ALA A 78 -0.36 3.30 6.74
CA ALA A 78 0.69 3.90 5.92
C ALA A 78 0.50 3.37 4.50
N PHE A 79 0.16 4.26 3.57
CA PHE A 79 -0.10 3.89 2.17
C PHE A 79 1.13 4.19 1.33
N GLY A 80 1.63 3.19 0.62
CA GLY A 80 2.81 3.32 -0.22
C GLY A 80 2.51 3.03 -1.68
N THR A 81 2.98 3.90 -2.59
CA THR A 81 2.72 3.77 -4.01
C THR A 81 3.93 4.25 -4.83
N PRO A 82 4.16 3.66 -6.02
CA PRO A 82 5.04 4.32 -6.97
C PRO A 82 4.34 5.53 -7.56
N THR A 83 5.12 6.40 -8.18
CA THR A 83 4.61 7.59 -8.84
C THR A 83 4.28 7.30 -10.30
N ARG A 84 3.14 7.80 -10.75
CA ARG A 84 2.73 7.82 -12.16
C ARG A 84 2.33 9.26 -12.50
N PHE A 85 3.23 9.96 -13.19
CA PHE A 85 3.01 11.37 -13.57
C PHE A 85 2.70 12.27 -12.36
N GLY A 86 3.39 12.04 -11.24
CA GLY A 86 3.19 12.81 -10.03
C GLY A 86 1.99 12.39 -9.18
N CYS A 87 1.29 11.32 -9.56
CA CYS A 87 0.10 10.82 -8.86
C CYS A 87 0.32 9.39 -8.39
N MET A 88 -0.54 8.92 -7.51
CA MET A 88 -0.53 7.52 -7.11
C MET A 88 -0.85 6.62 -8.29
N SER A 89 -0.41 5.37 -8.24
CA SER A 89 -0.69 4.40 -9.28
C SER A 89 -2.20 4.11 -9.37
N SER A 90 -2.65 3.70 -10.57
CA SER A 90 -4.04 3.32 -10.78
C SER A 90 -4.44 2.13 -9.89
N THR A 91 -3.52 1.22 -9.60
CA THR A 91 -3.79 0.08 -8.74
C THR A 91 -4.08 0.51 -7.30
N MET A 92 -3.28 1.42 -6.74
CA MET A 92 -3.55 1.97 -5.42
C MET A 92 -4.85 2.79 -5.42
N ARG A 93 -5.06 3.62 -6.43
CA ARG A 93 -6.28 4.43 -6.54
C ARG A 93 -7.53 3.55 -6.64
N SER A 94 -7.46 2.49 -7.44
CA SER A 94 -8.57 1.55 -7.58
C SER A 94 -8.96 0.93 -6.23
N PHE A 95 -7.97 0.57 -5.41
CA PHE A 95 -8.24 0.06 -4.08
C PHE A 95 -8.91 1.11 -3.20
N LEU A 96 -8.35 2.32 -3.16
CA LEU A 96 -8.89 3.39 -2.31
C LEU A 96 -10.27 3.85 -2.77
N ASP A 97 -10.55 3.83 -4.06
CA ASP A 97 -11.88 4.20 -4.57
C ASP A 97 -12.99 3.28 -4.06
N GLN A 98 -12.67 2.08 -3.61
CA GLN A 98 -13.64 1.14 -3.06
C GLN A 98 -14.03 1.44 -1.62
N THR A 99 -13.45 2.48 -1.00
CA THR A 99 -13.75 2.84 0.40
C THR A 99 -14.94 3.77 0.55
N GLY A 100 -15.65 4.08 -0.53
CA GLY A 100 -16.76 5.03 -0.51
C GLY A 100 -17.85 4.72 0.52
N HIS A 101 -18.19 3.45 0.68
CA HIS A 101 -19.20 3.06 1.66
C HIS A 101 -18.72 3.27 3.11
N PHE A 102 -17.42 3.16 3.38
CA PHE A 102 -16.88 3.47 4.71
C PHE A 102 -16.95 4.97 4.98
N TYR A 103 -16.72 5.79 3.95
CA TYR A 103 -16.90 7.23 4.08
C TYR A 103 -18.34 7.58 4.45
N ALA A 104 -19.30 7.02 3.75
CA ALA A 104 -20.72 7.28 4.00
C ALA A 104 -21.15 6.86 5.42
N GLU A 105 -20.58 5.78 5.95
CA GLU A 105 -20.90 5.27 7.28
C GLU A 105 -19.99 5.83 8.38
N GLY A 106 -18.97 6.60 8.03
CA GLY A 106 -18.03 7.18 9.00
C GLY A 106 -17.10 6.15 9.66
N LYS A 107 -16.89 4.98 9.06
CA LYS A 107 -16.17 3.89 9.71
C LYS A 107 -14.67 4.13 9.86
N LEU A 108 -14.11 5.08 9.10
CA LEU A 108 -12.67 5.40 9.17
C LEU A 108 -12.41 6.71 9.92
N ILE A 109 -13.42 7.33 10.49
CA ILE A 109 -13.24 8.53 11.30
C ILE A 109 -12.40 8.19 12.53
N GLY A 110 -11.44 9.07 12.84
CA GLY A 110 -10.55 8.88 13.99
C GLY A 110 -9.35 7.99 13.73
N ARG A 111 -9.21 7.49 12.50
CA ARG A 111 -8.02 6.74 12.11
C ARG A 111 -6.93 7.70 11.65
N VAL A 112 -5.67 7.28 11.81
CA VAL A 112 -4.51 8.07 11.39
C VAL A 112 -4.01 7.53 10.06
N GLY A 113 -3.71 8.43 9.12
CA GLY A 113 -3.16 8.03 7.82
C GLY A 113 -1.88 8.77 7.50
N THR A 114 -0.93 8.07 6.88
CA THR A 114 0.27 8.66 6.31
C THR A 114 0.56 8.00 4.97
N VAL A 115 1.45 8.61 4.21
CA VAL A 115 1.80 8.12 2.87
C VAL A 115 3.30 8.11 2.68
N PHE A 116 3.76 7.24 1.78
CA PHE A 116 5.13 7.25 1.28
C PHE A 116 5.10 6.88 -0.19
N CYS A 117 6.08 7.36 -0.95
CA CYS A 117 6.12 7.05 -2.37
C CYS A 117 7.55 6.87 -2.86
N SER A 118 7.68 6.17 -3.99
CA SER A 118 8.94 5.95 -4.69
C SER A 118 8.83 6.56 -6.07
N THR A 119 9.86 7.30 -6.47
CA THR A 119 9.94 7.93 -7.80
C THR A 119 11.24 7.58 -8.48
N GLY A 120 11.22 7.52 -9.82
CA GLY A 120 12.44 7.33 -10.61
C GLY A 120 13.19 8.63 -10.88
N SER A 121 12.55 9.77 -10.64
CA SER A 121 13.12 11.10 -10.79
C SER A 121 12.49 11.99 -9.73
N GLY A 122 12.85 13.26 -9.64
CA GLY A 122 12.27 14.15 -8.64
C GLY A 122 10.75 14.31 -8.78
N GLY A 123 10.05 14.59 -7.69
CA GLY A 123 8.64 14.97 -7.72
C GLY A 123 7.63 13.87 -7.54
N GLY A 124 7.77 13.08 -6.51
CA GLY A 124 6.71 12.16 -6.11
C GLY A 124 5.72 12.85 -5.17
N MET A 125 4.44 12.84 -5.55
CA MET A 125 3.40 13.42 -4.68
C MET A 125 2.25 12.45 -4.50
#